data_af074dc57fa0ea84d96b95e5ab79b696
#
_entry.id   af074dc57fa0ea84d96b95e5ab79b696
#
_cell.length_a   1.000
_cell.length_b   1.000
_cell.length_c   1.000
_cell.angle_alpha   90.00
_cell.angle_beta   90.00
_cell.angle_gamma   90.00
#
_symmetry.space_group_name_H-M   'P 1'
#
loop_
_entity.id
_entity.type
_entity.pdbx_description
1 polymer ?
#
loop_
_entity_poly.entity_id
_entity_poly.type
_entity_poly.pdbx_seq_one_letter_code
_entity_poly.pdbx_strand_id
1 'polypeptide(L)'
;MRVISWSICSFAYLATLFILPVRSFSQSTDYLNLVSLQGDTISLEGFDIEGYRAVSLATIEQMDWEIELNNESLRALISDTDSVEFFFGSPFFRWNDEILQLVDAPSLEGMSAYIPLQFFVDFIPVRLPDKYFVSNGQFPITDEMVNIEREPVIDLDPQMDSVEDGDIDERRLVIIDPGHGGQDPGTIGSGGRREKDIALSVSRELVRELGRDEDIEVHMTRDRDVFVPLWERGEQAMVWKGDRPAIFLSIHVNAAPNSPSVRGFETYFLSEARNEHEKRVAANENAPLRLYSGEDDDENPDLDFILRELRNLDHQHWSASLAETIQGQLRTVHSGPDRGVKQGPFAVITNVLMPAVLVEIGFVSNREEEREMSRSEFQKGLGRALADAVRSFYDRYPPGRETVGKSRNN
;
A
#
# COMPACT_ATOMS: atom_id res chain seq x y z
N MET A 1 -65.66 35.61 51.67
CA MET A 1 -65.00 35.93 50.40
C MET A 1 -63.70 35.22 50.35
N ARG A 2 -63.60 34.08 49.66
CA ARG A 2 -62.37 33.33 49.40
C ARG A 2 -62.21 33.29 47.90
N VAL A 3 -61.12 33.86 47.44
CA VAL A 3 -60.70 33.87 46.06
C VAL A 3 -59.90 32.59 45.80
N ILE A 4 -60.37 31.79 44.85
CA ILE A 4 -59.70 30.55 44.40
C ILE A 4 -58.81 30.94 43.24
N SER A 5 -57.48 30.77 43.45
CA SER A 5 -56.47 30.95 42.41
C SER A 5 -56.27 29.61 41.64
N TRP A 6 -56.45 29.64 40.31
CA TRP A 6 -56.14 28.54 39.42
C TRP A 6 -54.70 28.64 38.95
N SER A 7 -53.85 27.66 39.33
CA SER A 7 -52.51 27.53 38.73
C SER A 7 -52.60 26.67 37.46
N ILE A 8 -52.22 27.28 36.37
CA ILE A 8 -52.05 26.61 35.06
C ILE A 8 -50.63 25.97 35.06
N CYS A 9 -50.57 24.62 35.10
CA CYS A 9 -49.33 23.87 34.84
C CYS A 9 -49.14 23.81 33.35
N SER A 10 -48.14 24.57 32.84
CA SER A 10 -47.63 24.42 31.48
C SER A 10 -46.66 23.20 31.45
N PHE A 11 -47.05 22.14 30.81
CA PHE A 11 -46.10 21.05 30.44
C PHE A 11 -45.30 21.48 29.22
N ALA A 12 -44.03 21.80 29.45
CA ALA A 12 -43.06 21.98 28.38
C ALA A 12 -42.58 20.60 27.93
N TYR A 13 -43.00 20.16 26.74
CA TYR A 13 -42.40 19.03 26.06
C TYR A 13 -40.98 19.44 25.57
N LEU A 14 -39.96 18.92 26.26
CA LEU A 14 -38.56 19.01 25.78
C LEU A 14 -38.37 17.96 24.68
N ALA A 15 -38.54 18.37 23.41
CA ALA A 15 -38.11 17.54 22.29
C ALA A 15 -36.59 17.53 22.25
N THR A 16 -35.98 16.47 22.77
CA THR A 16 -34.55 16.18 22.55
C THR A 16 -34.37 15.79 21.09
N LEU A 17 -33.94 16.76 20.29
CA LEU A 17 -33.40 16.48 18.96
C LEU A 17 -32.11 15.67 19.16
N PHE A 18 -32.14 14.40 18.85
CA PHE A 18 -30.92 13.64 18.62
C PHE A 18 -30.30 14.15 17.32
N ILE A 19 -29.35 15.08 17.45
CA ILE A 19 -28.44 15.44 16.38
C ILE A 19 -27.48 14.26 16.26
N LEU A 20 -27.75 13.36 15.31
CA LEU A 20 -26.74 12.41 14.86
C LEU A 20 -25.56 13.25 14.35
N PRO A 21 -24.32 12.91 14.72
CA PRO A 21 -23.18 13.62 14.18
C PRO A 21 -23.19 13.45 12.66
N VAL A 22 -23.43 14.54 11.95
CA VAL A 22 -23.13 14.61 10.52
C VAL A 22 -21.62 14.44 10.43
N ARG A 23 -21.17 13.29 9.92
CA ARG A 23 -19.76 13.08 9.59
C ARG A 23 -19.38 14.21 8.63
N SER A 24 -18.48 15.08 9.03
CA SER A 24 -17.93 16.10 8.16
C SER A 24 -16.93 15.45 7.23
N PHE A 25 -17.30 15.26 5.97
CA PHE A 25 -16.36 14.95 4.93
C PHE A 25 -15.41 16.13 4.77
N SER A 26 -14.11 15.89 4.92
CA SER A 26 -13.09 16.89 4.59
C SER A 26 -12.84 16.79 3.09
N GLN A 27 -13.29 17.79 2.34
CA GLN A 27 -12.85 17.93 0.94
C GLN A 27 -11.38 18.35 0.93
N SER A 28 -10.53 17.54 0.33
CA SER A 28 -9.17 17.96 0.02
C SER A 28 -9.18 18.77 -1.28
N THR A 29 -8.39 19.82 -1.31
CA THR A 29 -8.32 20.76 -2.46
C THR A 29 -7.41 20.27 -3.60
N ASP A 30 -6.92 19.03 -3.54
CA ASP A 30 -6.06 18.49 -4.57
C ASP A 30 -6.94 17.86 -5.67
N TYR A 31 -6.98 18.52 -6.82
CA TYR A 31 -7.74 18.06 -7.98
C TYR A 31 -6.85 17.20 -8.88
N LEU A 32 -7.09 15.89 -8.87
CA LEU A 32 -6.64 15.03 -9.95
C LEU A 32 -7.70 15.01 -11.05
N ASN A 33 -7.27 14.99 -12.28
CA ASN A 33 -8.15 14.92 -13.42
C ASN A 33 -7.88 13.65 -14.25
N LEU A 34 -8.93 12.96 -14.59
CA LEU A 34 -8.90 11.94 -15.64
C LEU A 34 -9.26 12.62 -16.94
N VAL A 35 -8.36 12.58 -17.91
CA VAL A 35 -8.54 13.27 -19.19
C VAL A 35 -8.76 12.23 -20.28
N SER A 36 -9.85 12.39 -21.03
CA SER A 36 -10.08 11.55 -22.22
C SER A 36 -9.16 11.99 -23.36
N LEU A 37 -8.82 11.08 -24.27
CA LEU A 37 -8.07 11.44 -25.50
C LEU A 37 -8.86 12.37 -26.44
N GLN A 38 -10.15 12.56 -26.20
CA GLN A 38 -10.98 13.54 -26.91
C GLN A 38 -10.89 14.95 -26.29
N GLY A 39 -10.17 15.06 -25.14
CA GLY A 39 -9.95 16.32 -24.44
C GLY A 39 -10.94 16.62 -23.31
N ASP A 40 -11.91 15.74 -23.06
CA ASP A 40 -12.84 15.90 -21.92
C ASP A 40 -12.10 15.63 -20.62
N THR A 41 -12.32 16.50 -19.65
CA THR A 41 -11.66 16.42 -18.34
C THR A 41 -12.69 16.08 -17.26
N ILE A 42 -12.45 15.00 -16.54
CA ILE A 42 -13.26 14.54 -15.40
C ILE A 42 -12.46 14.83 -14.15
N SER A 43 -12.96 15.67 -13.27
CA SER A 43 -12.30 15.96 -11.99
C SER A 43 -12.53 14.81 -11.02
N LEU A 44 -11.45 14.20 -10.56
CA LEU A 44 -11.48 13.15 -9.54
C LEU A 44 -11.49 13.82 -8.15
N GLU A 45 -12.69 14.22 -7.72
CA GLU A 45 -12.87 14.75 -6.37
C GLU A 45 -12.74 13.63 -5.35
N GLY A 46 -11.65 13.69 -4.55
CA GLY A 46 -11.36 12.69 -3.54
C GLY A 46 -12.08 12.96 -2.23
N PHE A 47 -12.74 11.95 -1.70
CA PHE A 47 -13.36 11.94 -0.37
C PHE A 47 -12.53 11.07 0.57
N ASP A 48 -12.37 11.52 1.81
CA ASP A 48 -11.74 10.71 2.85
C ASP A 48 -12.79 9.75 3.44
N ILE A 49 -12.62 8.48 3.19
CA ILE A 49 -13.51 7.41 3.67
C ILE A 49 -12.69 6.50 4.60
N GLU A 50 -12.91 6.61 5.90
CA GLU A 50 -12.25 5.77 6.91
C GLU A 50 -10.71 5.73 6.83
N GLY A 51 -10.08 6.80 6.31
CA GLY A 51 -8.63 6.95 6.21
C GLY A 51 -8.04 6.63 4.84
N TYR A 52 -8.86 6.40 3.82
CA TYR A 52 -8.40 6.29 2.43
C TYR A 52 -9.17 7.26 1.51
N ARG A 53 -8.56 7.57 0.39
CA ARG A 53 -9.16 8.43 -0.63
C ARG A 53 -10.03 7.64 -1.59
N ALA A 54 -11.26 8.07 -1.76
CA ALA A 54 -12.21 7.47 -2.67
C ALA A 54 -12.88 8.52 -3.57
N VAL A 55 -13.33 8.09 -4.72
CA VAL A 55 -14.09 8.89 -5.69
C VAL A 55 -15.56 8.45 -5.64
N SER A 56 -16.46 9.41 -5.66
CA SER A 56 -17.90 9.13 -5.57
C SER A 56 -18.47 8.58 -6.88
N LEU A 57 -19.60 7.88 -6.77
CA LEU A 57 -20.37 7.40 -7.91
C LEU A 57 -20.71 8.52 -8.91
N ALA A 58 -21.00 9.74 -8.42
CA ALA A 58 -21.30 10.90 -9.26
C ALA A 58 -20.17 11.27 -10.23
N THR A 59 -18.91 10.94 -9.89
CA THR A 59 -17.76 11.10 -10.79
C THR A 59 -17.75 10.00 -11.85
N ILE A 60 -18.07 8.76 -11.48
CA ILE A 60 -18.13 7.62 -12.41
C ILE A 60 -19.23 7.84 -13.45
N GLU A 61 -20.37 8.40 -13.04
CA GLU A 61 -21.48 8.75 -13.93
C GLU A 61 -21.08 9.76 -15.02
N GLN A 62 -20.02 10.55 -14.81
CA GLN A 62 -19.48 11.47 -15.83
C GLN A 62 -18.62 10.77 -16.91
N MET A 63 -18.32 9.49 -16.73
CA MET A 63 -17.47 8.71 -17.64
C MET A 63 -18.27 8.07 -18.81
N ASP A 64 -19.57 8.34 -18.92
CA ASP A 64 -20.48 7.73 -19.91
C ASP A 64 -20.50 6.20 -19.87
N TRP A 65 -20.22 5.61 -18.69
CA TRP A 65 -20.30 4.17 -18.48
C TRP A 65 -21.71 3.77 -18.08
N GLU A 66 -22.15 2.61 -18.53
CA GLU A 66 -23.45 2.07 -18.09
C GLU A 66 -23.28 1.42 -16.72
N ILE A 67 -23.97 1.94 -15.70
CA ILE A 67 -23.77 1.60 -14.30
C ILE A 67 -24.96 0.84 -13.75
N GLU A 68 -24.68 -0.30 -13.12
CA GLU A 68 -25.62 -1.08 -12.32
C GLU A 68 -25.16 -1.08 -10.85
N LEU A 69 -25.99 -0.49 -9.98
CA LEU A 69 -25.69 -0.42 -8.53
C LEU A 69 -26.72 -1.23 -7.75
N ASN A 70 -26.26 -2.08 -6.83
CA ASN A 70 -27.09 -2.75 -5.83
C ASN A 70 -26.41 -2.66 -4.44
N ASN A 71 -26.97 -3.30 -3.42
CA ASN A 71 -26.44 -3.23 -2.06
C ASN A 71 -25.11 -4.02 -1.85
N GLU A 72 -24.72 -4.85 -2.79
CA GLU A 72 -23.56 -5.74 -2.66
C GLU A 72 -22.42 -5.33 -3.62
N SER A 73 -22.79 -4.78 -4.78
CA SER A 73 -21.82 -4.45 -5.83
C SER A 73 -22.19 -3.23 -6.66
N LEU A 74 -21.19 -2.66 -7.32
CA LEU A 74 -21.30 -1.72 -8.40
C LEU A 74 -20.65 -2.32 -9.65
N ARG A 75 -21.41 -2.49 -10.71
CA ARG A 75 -20.94 -2.92 -12.01
C ARG A 75 -20.99 -1.76 -13.00
N ALA A 76 -19.92 -1.58 -13.76
CA ALA A 76 -19.85 -0.61 -14.83
C ALA A 76 -19.45 -1.27 -16.15
N LEU A 77 -20.23 -1.07 -17.20
CA LEU A 77 -19.89 -1.43 -18.57
C LEU A 77 -19.18 -0.25 -19.21
N ILE A 78 -17.92 -0.45 -19.55
CA ILE A 78 -17.03 0.59 -20.09
C ILE A 78 -17.09 0.60 -21.62
N SER A 79 -17.32 -0.58 -22.21
CA SER A 79 -17.47 -0.78 -23.67
C SER A 79 -18.15 -2.14 -23.90
N ASP A 80 -18.34 -2.50 -25.17
CA ASP A 80 -18.86 -3.83 -25.54
C ASP A 80 -17.96 -4.99 -25.07
N THR A 81 -16.70 -4.71 -24.77
CA THR A 81 -15.70 -5.71 -24.38
C THR A 81 -15.16 -5.55 -22.96
N ASP A 82 -15.36 -4.36 -22.36
CA ASP A 82 -14.77 -4.06 -21.05
C ASP A 82 -15.85 -3.77 -20.02
N SER A 83 -15.78 -4.51 -18.93
CA SER A 83 -16.62 -4.32 -17.75
C SER A 83 -15.82 -4.41 -16.47
N VAL A 84 -16.25 -3.67 -15.45
CA VAL A 84 -15.68 -3.73 -14.12
C VAL A 84 -16.79 -3.96 -13.10
N GLU A 85 -16.53 -4.77 -12.09
CA GLU A 85 -17.46 -5.03 -10.98
C GLU A 85 -16.73 -4.93 -9.65
N PHE A 86 -17.20 -4.01 -8.80
CA PHE A 86 -16.69 -3.78 -7.45
C PHE A 86 -17.61 -4.41 -6.44
N PHE A 87 -17.07 -5.07 -5.44
CA PHE A 87 -17.81 -5.68 -4.34
C PHE A 87 -17.63 -4.84 -3.07
N PHE A 88 -18.70 -4.32 -2.50
CA PHE A 88 -18.61 -3.47 -1.30
C PHE A 88 -18.08 -4.25 -0.09
N GLY A 89 -17.12 -3.63 0.61
CA GLY A 89 -16.44 -4.27 1.73
C GLY A 89 -15.39 -5.30 1.33
N SER A 90 -15.11 -5.47 0.01
CA SER A 90 -14.03 -6.30 -0.50
C SER A 90 -13.04 -5.47 -1.31
N PRO A 91 -11.74 -5.57 -1.08
CA PRO A 91 -10.75 -4.87 -1.89
C PRO A 91 -10.55 -5.52 -3.26
N PHE A 92 -11.17 -6.68 -3.50
CA PHE A 92 -11.09 -7.35 -4.79
C PHE A 92 -12.22 -6.90 -5.70
N PHE A 93 -11.87 -6.64 -6.96
CA PHE A 93 -12.82 -6.29 -8.00
C PHE A 93 -12.55 -7.13 -9.25
N ARG A 94 -13.53 -7.22 -10.11
CA ARG A 94 -13.43 -7.97 -11.37
C ARG A 94 -13.31 -7.00 -12.53
N TRP A 95 -12.29 -7.18 -13.37
CA TRP A 95 -12.19 -6.56 -14.68
C TRP A 95 -12.35 -7.64 -15.75
N ASN A 96 -13.49 -7.65 -16.44
CA ASN A 96 -13.92 -8.77 -17.29
C ASN A 96 -13.93 -10.08 -16.47
N ASP A 97 -13.08 -11.03 -16.83
CA ASP A 97 -12.94 -12.31 -16.11
C ASP A 97 -11.75 -12.32 -15.13
N GLU A 98 -11.00 -11.24 -15.03
CA GLU A 98 -9.81 -11.12 -14.19
C GLU A 98 -10.17 -10.52 -12.83
N ILE A 99 -9.67 -11.13 -11.76
CA ILE A 99 -9.82 -10.63 -10.39
C ILE A 99 -8.58 -9.83 -10.03
N LEU A 100 -8.78 -8.56 -9.71
CA LEU A 100 -7.76 -7.58 -9.35
C LEU A 100 -7.99 -7.10 -7.92
N GLN A 101 -6.97 -6.50 -7.32
CA GLN A 101 -7.03 -6.00 -5.95
C GLN A 101 -6.85 -4.49 -5.91
N LEU A 102 -7.79 -3.82 -5.25
CA LEU A 102 -7.63 -2.46 -4.77
C LEU A 102 -6.91 -2.47 -3.41
N VAL A 103 -6.41 -1.33 -3.02
CA VAL A 103 -5.76 -1.14 -1.72
C VAL A 103 -6.73 -1.10 -0.57
N ASP A 104 -7.93 -0.63 -0.83
CA ASP A 104 -9.02 -0.64 0.14
C ASP A 104 -10.32 -1.08 -0.52
N ALA A 105 -11.30 -1.40 0.31
CA ALA A 105 -12.58 -1.88 -0.16
C ALA A 105 -13.46 -0.73 -0.64
N PRO A 106 -14.11 -0.83 -1.81
CA PRO A 106 -15.20 0.05 -2.17
C PRO A 106 -16.29 0.03 -1.10
N SER A 107 -16.88 1.18 -0.82
CA SER A 107 -17.92 1.33 0.19
C SER A 107 -19.21 1.86 -0.38
N LEU A 108 -20.34 1.55 0.30
CA LEU A 108 -21.66 2.06 -0.02
C LEU A 108 -22.18 2.82 1.20
N GLU A 109 -22.39 4.13 1.06
CA GLU A 109 -23.01 4.97 2.08
C GLU A 109 -24.34 5.53 1.58
N GLY A 110 -25.42 4.97 2.10
CA GLY A 110 -26.76 5.31 1.62
C GLY A 110 -27.01 4.83 0.20
N MET A 111 -27.08 5.72 -0.77
CA MET A 111 -27.19 5.44 -2.21
C MET A 111 -25.95 5.87 -2.99
N SER A 112 -24.88 6.27 -2.33
CA SER A 112 -23.63 6.70 -2.95
C SER A 112 -22.58 5.63 -2.76
N ALA A 113 -22.02 5.14 -3.86
CA ALA A 113 -20.86 4.27 -3.85
C ALA A 113 -19.58 5.13 -3.89
N TYR A 114 -18.56 4.65 -3.20
CA TYR A 114 -17.24 5.25 -3.15
C TYR A 114 -16.21 4.20 -3.56
N ILE A 115 -15.47 4.49 -4.61
CA ILE A 115 -14.46 3.60 -5.17
C ILE A 115 -13.09 4.19 -4.85
N PRO A 116 -12.12 3.41 -4.33
CA PRO A 116 -10.77 3.89 -4.06
C PRO A 116 -10.18 4.65 -5.25
N LEU A 117 -9.59 5.83 -4.97
CA LEU A 117 -8.99 6.71 -5.98
C LEU A 117 -7.98 5.96 -6.84
N GLN A 118 -7.31 4.97 -6.27
CA GLN A 118 -6.37 4.09 -6.96
C GLN A 118 -6.93 3.52 -8.26
N PHE A 119 -8.19 3.11 -8.28
CA PHE A 119 -8.80 2.57 -9.48
C PHE A 119 -8.68 3.54 -10.67
N PHE A 120 -8.88 4.81 -10.43
CA PHE A 120 -8.88 5.84 -11.46
C PHE A 120 -7.48 6.25 -11.91
N VAL A 121 -6.49 6.17 -11.02
CA VAL A 121 -5.13 6.63 -11.31
C VAL A 121 -4.19 5.52 -11.74
N ASP A 122 -4.41 4.28 -11.28
CA ASP A 122 -3.53 3.15 -11.57
C ASP A 122 -4.12 2.18 -12.59
N PHE A 123 -5.42 1.85 -12.49
CA PHE A 123 -6.01 0.83 -13.35
C PHE A 123 -6.54 1.40 -14.67
N ILE A 124 -7.27 2.52 -14.64
CA ILE A 124 -7.86 3.09 -15.86
C ILE A 124 -6.81 3.45 -16.90
N PRO A 125 -5.72 4.19 -16.59
CA PRO A 125 -4.72 4.53 -17.60
C PRO A 125 -3.97 3.34 -18.18
N VAL A 126 -3.81 2.27 -17.39
CA VAL A 126 -3.14 1.04 -17.83
C VAL A 126 -4.05 0.17 -18.68
N ARG A 127 -5.32 0.04 -18.27
CA ARG A 127 -6.31 -0.83 -18.93
C ARG A 127 -6.99 -0.16 -20.14
N LEU A 128 -7.08 1.14 -20.12
CA LEU A 128 -7.72 1.95 -21.15
C LEU A 128 -6.78 3.06 -21.65
N PRO A 129 -5.53 2.73 -22.03
CA PRO A 129 -4.52 3.72 -22.41
C PRO A 129 -4.91 4.53 -23.66
N ASP A 130 -5.79 3.96 -24.48
CA ASP A 130 -6.32 4.60 -25.69
C ASP A 130 -7.56 5.48 -25.42
N LYS A 131 -8.03 5.55 -24.14
CA LYS A 131 -9.20 6.33 -23.75
C LYS A 131 -8.87 7.42 -22.74
N TYR A 132 -8.01 7.13 -21.75
CA TYR A 132 -7.81 8.02 -20.61
C TYR A 132 -6.34 8.11 -20.19
N PHE A 133 -5.97 9.30 -19.69
CA PHE A 133 -4.73 9.52 -18.93
C PHE A 133 -5.00 10.42 -17.72
N VAL A 134 -4.12 10.37 -16.71
CA VAL A 134 -4.25 11.18 -15.49
C VAL A 134 -3.46 12.48 -15.63
N SER A 135 -4.08 13.61 -15.28
CA SER A 135 -3.45 14.93 -15.23
C SER A 135 -3.68 15.58 -13.87
N ASN A 136 -2.67 16.24 -13.35
CA ASN A 136 -2.75 16.96 -12.06
C ASN A 136 -3.28 18.41 -12.18
N GLY A 137 -3.83 18.79 -13.31
CA GLY A 137 -4.46 20.09 -13.53
C GLY A 137 -3.52 21.30 -13.60
N GLN A 138 -2.21 21.13 -13.41
CA GLN A 138 -1.24 22.23 -13.40
C GLN A 138 -0.66 22.55 -14.77
N PHE A 139 -0.86 21.70 -15.79
CA PHE A 139 -0.40 21.95 -17.14
C PHE A 139 -1.58 22.09 -18.09
N PRO A 140 -1.65 23.20 -18.88
CA PRO A 140 -2.58 23.25 -19.98
C PRO A 140 -2.21 22.12 -20.97
N ILE A 141 -3.19 21.31 -21.32
CA ILE A 141 -3.03 20.28 -22.35
C ILE A 141 -2.67 21.02 -23.64
N THR A 142 -1.43 20.90 -24.07
CA THR A 142 -0.99 21.45 -25.36
C THR A 142 -1.18 20.37 -26.43
N ASP A 143 -1.47 20.79 -27.68
CA ASP A 143 -1.60 19.87 -28.82
C ASP A 143 -0.33 18.98 -29.01
N GLU A 144 0.80 19.38 -28.44
CA GLU A 144 2.04 18.59 -28.41
C GLU A 144 1.95 17.35 -27.48
N MET A 145 1.17 17.40 -26.39
CA MET A 145 1.01 16.25 -25.48
C MET A 145 0.10 15.17 -26.06
N VAL A 146 -0.77 15.55 -27.01
CA VAL A 146 -1.62 14.60 -27.75
C VAL A 146 -0.84 13.88 -28.85
N ASN A 147 0.31 14.46 -29.27
CA ASN A 147 1.19 13.95 -30.30
C ASN A 147 2.52 13.41 -29.74
N ILE A 148 2.52 12.75 -28.61
CA ILE A 148 3.67 11.90 -28.26
C ILE A 148 3.70 10.80 -29.31
N GLU A 149 4.58 10.95 -30.29
CA GLU A 149 4.91 9.88 -31.23
C GLU A 149 5.30 8.67 -30.38
N ARG A 150 4.41 7.68 -30.37
CA ARG A 150 4.72 6.35 -29.83
C ARG A 150 5.99 5.91 -30.55
N GLU A 151 7.08 5.68 -29.83
CA GLU A 151 8.14 4.88 -30.40
C GLU A 151 7.48 3.65 -31.04
N PRO A 152 7.85 3.29 -32.27
CA PRO A 152 7.15 2.21 -32.96
C PRO A 152 7.22 0.99 -32.05
N VAL A 153 6.04 0.50 -31.64
CA VAL A 153 5.90 -0.83 -31.05
C VAL A 153 6.71 -1.73 -31.98
N ILE A 154 7.75 -2.36 -31.45
CA ILE A 154 8.53 -3.34 -32.21
C ILE A 154 7.48 -4.31 -32.72
N ASP A 155 7.36 -4.35 -34.06
CA ASP A 155 6.44 -5.21 -34.76
C ASP A 155 6.88 -6.65 -34.45
N LEU A 156 6.32 -7.20 -33.36
CA LEU A 156 6.54 -8.60 -33.03
C LEU A 156 5.81 -9.39 -34.10
N ASP A 157 6.59 -10.11 -34.89
CA ASP A 157 6.21 -11.02 -35.96
C ASP A 157 4.87 -11.72 -35.62
N PRO A 158 3.82 -11.57 -36.45
CA PRO A 158 2.52 -12.21 -36.21
C PRO A 158 2.54 -13.74 -36.30
N GLN A 159 3.71 -14.37 -36.33
CA GLN A 159 3.92 -15.81 -36.22
C GLN A 159 4.40 -16.29 -34.84
N MET A 160 4.34 -15.42 -33.81
CA MET A 160 4.39 -15.98 -32.47
C MET A 160 3.11 -16.77 -32.25
N ASP A 161 3.29 -18.08 -32.23
CA ASP A 161 2.27 -19.10 -31.94
C ASP A 161 1.33 -18.62 -30.82
N SER A 162 0.03 -18.88 -31.05
CA SER A 162 -1.00 -18.76 -30.03
C SER A 162 -0.40 -19.12 -28.66
N VAL A 163 -0.22 -18.10 -27.80
CA VAL A 163 0.06 -18.33 -26.40
C VAL A 163 -1.12 -19.17 -25.95
N GLU A 164 -0.87 -20.46 -25.73
CA GLU A 164 -1.80 -21.34 -25.04
C GLU A 164 -2.23 -20.57 -23.80
N ASP A 165 -3.51 -20.63 -23.49
CA ASP A 165 -4.16 -20.15 -22.28
C ASP A 165 -3.24 -20.47 -21.09
N GLY A 166 -2.26 -19.60 -20.85
CA GLY A 166 -1.26 -19.80 -19.81
C GLY A 166 -1.99 -19.62 -18.50
N ASP A 167 -2.03 -20.66 -17.70
CA ASP A 167 -2.51 -20.66 -16.32
C ASP A 167 -2.10 -19.33 -15.68
N ILE A 168 -3.07 -18.47 -15.43
CA ILE A 168 -2.85 -17.24 -14.65
C ILE A 168 -2.25 -17.73 -13.34
N ASP A 169 -1.04 -17.31 -13.04
CA ASP A 169 -0.37 -17.71 -11.81
C ASP A 169 -1.13 -17.12 -10.61
N GLU A 170 -2.05 -17.91 -10.06
CA GLU A 170 -2.90 -17.53 -8.92
C GLU A 170 -2.13 -17.45 -7.60
N ARG A 171 -0.82 -17.75 -7.62
CA ARG A 171 -0.02 -17.71 -6.39
C ARG A 171 0.08 -16.30 -5.83
N ARG A 172 0.05 -16.22 -4.52
CA ARG A 172 0.24 -15.00 -3.73
C ARG A 172 1.68 -14.55 -3.84
N LEU A 173 1.92 -13.33 -4.28
CA LEU A 173 3.27 -12.81 -4.48
C LEU A 173 3.80 -12.12 -3.22
N VAL A 174 4.98 -12.50 -2.77
CA VAL A 174 5.71 -11.87 -1.66
C VAL A 174 7.04 -11.36 -2.16
N ILE A 175 7.27 -10.08 -2.04
CA ILE A 175 8.53 -9.44 -2.41
C ILE A 175 9.28 -9.09 -1.14
N ILE A 176 10.47 -9.64 -0.99
CA ILE A 176 11.34 -9.44 0.16
C ILE A 176 12.51 -8.56 -0.25
N ASP A 177 12.72 -7.49 0.48
CA ASP A 177 13.80 -6.55 0.25
C ASP A 177 14.77 -6.57 1.43
N PRO A 178 15.93 -7.24 1.30
CA PRO A 178 16.98 -7.14 2.31
C PRO A 178 17.64 -5.76 2.21
N GLY A 179 17.50 -4.92 3.26
CA GLY A 179 18.07 -3.57 3.27
C GLY A 179 19.55 -3.53 2.97
N HIS A 180 20.04 -2.40 2.42
CA HIS A 180 21.46 -2.15 2.11
C HIS A 180 22.08 -3.16 1.14
N GLY A 181 23.40 -3.33 1.16
CA GLY A 181 24.11 -4.33 0.34
C GLY A 181 25.33 -3.75 -0.41
N GLY A 182 26.26 -4.62 -0.78
CA GLY A 182 27.49 -4.24 -1.50
C GLY A 182 28.31 -3.19 -0.75
N GLN A 183 28.48 -2.02 -1.35
CA GLN A 183 29.22 -0.88 -0.76
C GLN A 183 28.45 -0.17 0.37
N ASP A 184 27.15 -0.35 0.48
CA ASP A 184 26.34 0.17 1.57
C ASP A 184 26.24 -0.88 2.69
N PRO A 185 26.98 -0.73 3.80
CA PRO A 185 26.93 -1.69 4.89
C PRO A 185 25.68 -1.56 5.76
N GLY A 186 24.92 -0.48 5.62
CA GLY A 186 23.96 -0.04 6.64
C GLY A 186 24.66 0.32 7.95
N THR A 187 23.98 0.21 9.05
CA THR A 187 24.58 0.44 10.37
C THR A 187 25.54 -0.67 10.75
N ILE A 188 26.63 -0.30 11.45
CA ILE A 188 27.65 -1.22 11.96
C ILE A 188 27.57 -1.26 13.48
N GLY A 189 27.34 -2.44 14.04
CA GLY A 189 27.31 -2.66 15.47
C GLY A 189 28.67 -2.55 16.15
N SER A 190 28.66 -2.47 17.46
CA SER A 190 29.88 -2.36 18.26
C SER A 190 30.79 -3.58 18.18
N GLY A 191 30.28 -4.74 17.85
CA GLY A 191 30.98 -5.99 17.58
C GLY A 191 31.39 -6.17 16.11
N GLY A 192 31.17 -5.15 15.26
CA GLY A 192 31.50 -5.16 13.84
C GLY A 192 30.51 -5.86 12.94
N ARG A 193 29.33 -6.21 13.42
CA ARG A 193 28.27 -6.79 12.58
C ARG A 193 27.63 -5.69 11.75
N ARG A 194 27.43 -5.97 10.47
CA ARG A 194 26.84 -5.05 9.51
C ARG A 194 25.37 -5.39 9.34
N GLU A 195 24.54 -4.40 9.30
CA GLU A 195 23.11 -4.51 9.07
C GLU A 195 22.80 -5.32 7.81
N LYS A 196 23.43 -4.99 6.67
CA LYS A 196 23.21 -5.68 5.39
C LYS A 196 23.38 -7.21 5.46
N ASP A 197 24.30 -7.71 6.31
CA ASP A 197 24.57 -9.14 6.45
C ASP A 197 23.47 -9.83 7.26
N ILE A 198 22.98 -9.16 8.32
CA ILE A 198 21.89 -9.66 9.17
C ILE A 198 20.59 -9.64 8.39
N ALA A 199 20.26 -8.51 7.72
CA ALA A 199 19.07 -8.35 6.89
C ALA A 199 19.00 -9.45 5.82
N LEU A 200 20.08 -9.67 5.08
CA LEU A 200 20.15 -10.72 4.07
C LEU A 200 19.97 -12.13 4.66
N SER A 201 20.59 -12.38 5.83
CA SER A 201 20.50 -13.70 6.46
C SER A 201 19.07 -14.01 6.91
N VAL A 202 18.37 -13.05 7.54
CA VAL A 202 16.98 -13.22 7.97
C VAL A 202 16.04 -13.33 6.77
N SER A 203 16.24 -12.51 5.74
CA SER A 203 15.46 -12.58 4.49
C SER A 203 15.56 -13.94 3.81
N ARG A 204 16.75 -14.53 3.78
CA ARG A 204 16.94 -15.91 3.25
C ARG A 204 16.23 -16.97 4.09
N GLU A 205 16.18 -16.81 5.40
CA GLU A 205 15.39 -17.72 6.25
C GLU A 205 13.89 -17.57 5.99
N LEU A 206 13.40 -16.31 5.80
CA LEU A 206 12.02 -16.04 5.42
C LEU A 206 11.67 -16.70 4.08
N VAL A 207 12.51 -16.52 3.05
CA VAL A 207 12.32 -17.18 1.74
C VAL A 207 12.26 -18.71 1.89
N ARG A 208 13.13 -19.29 2.71
CA ARG A 208 13.15 -20.75 2.94
C ARG A 208 11.86 -21.24 3.60
N GLU A 209 11.30 -20.46 4.52
CA GLU A 209 10.05 -20.81 5.20
C GLU A 209 8.84 -20.66 4.26
N LEU A 210 8.75 -19.59 3.49
CA LEU A 210 7.67 -19.34 2.52
C LEU A 210 7.75 -20.28 1.30
N GLY A 211 8.95 -20.68 0.89
CA GLY A 211 9.15 -21.63 -0.22
C GLY A 211 8.62 -23.05 0.04
N ARG A 212 8.01 -23.30 1.21
CA ARG A 212 7.29 -24.54 1.52
C ARG A 212 5.80 -24.47 1.15
N ASP A 213 5.31 -23.28 0.86
CA ASP A 213 3.92 -23.00 0.53
C ASP A 213 3.79 -22.99 -1.01
N GLU A 214 3.07 -23.95 -1.57
CA GLU A 214 2.91 -24.09 -3.03
C GLU A 214 2.10 -22.94 -3.65
N ASP A 215 1.30 -22.25 -2.83
CA ASP A 215 0.45 -21.11 -3.21
C ASP A 215 1.11 -19.74 -2.97
N ILE A 216 2.41 -19.72 -2.62
CA ILE A 216 3.18 -18.48 -2.46
C ILE A 216 4.37 -18.46 -3.43
N GLU A 217 4.46 -17.40 -4.19
CA GLU A 217 5.65 -17.05 -4.97
C GLU A 217 6.46 -16.00 -4.24
N VAL A 218 7.79 -16.15 -4.22
CA VAL A 218 8.67 -15.24 -3.48
C VAL A 218 9.77 -14.70 -4.38
N HIS A 219 9.94 -13.37 -4.39
CA HIS A 219 11.06 -12.68 -5.02
C HIS A 219 11.89 -11.93 -3.99
N MET A 220 13.17 -11.74 -4.28
CA MET A 220 14.08 -10.92 -3.47
C MET A 220 14.70 -9.83 -4.32
N THR A 221 14.75 -8.59 -3.84
CA THR A 221 15.45 -7.48 -4.53
C THR A 221 16.95 -7.73 -4.63
N ARG A 222 17.51 -8.46 -3.67
CA ARG A 222 18.86 -9.03 -3.72
C ARG A 222 18.92 -10.35 -2.95
N ASP A 223 19.60 -11.32 -3.51
CA ASP A 223 19.84 -12.64 -2.91
C ASP A 223 21.28 -12.83 -2.40
N ARG A 224 22.14 -11.84 -2.65
CA ARG A 224 23.56 -11.82 -2.29
C ARG A 224 24.01 -10.43 -1.84
N ASP A 225 25.28 -10.30 -1.44
CA ASP A 225 25.86 -9.02 -1.02
C ASP A 225 26.20 -8.16 -2.24
N VAL A 226 25.16 -7.56 -2.82
CA VAL A 226 25.24 -6.58 -3.91
C VAL A 226 24.48 -5.32 -3.51
N PHE A 227 24.92 -4.17 -4.02
CA PHE A 227 24.19 -2.92 -3.86
C PHE A 227 23.05 -2.84 -4.88
N VAL A 228 21.86 -2.50 -4.42
CA VAL A 228 20.69 -2.17 -5.23
C VAL A 228 20.19 -0.80 -4.78
N PRO A 229 20.13 0.20 -5.67
CA PRO A 229 19.60 1.53 -5.36
C PRO A 229 18.16 1.46 -4.84
N LEU A 230 17.77 2.41 -3.98
CA LEU A 230 16.43 2.39 -3.34
C LEU A 230 15.29 2.42 -4.37
N TRP A 231 15.41 3.25 -5.42
CA TRP A 231 14.38 3.32 -6.46
C TRP A 231 14.27 2.03 -7.29
N GLU A 232 15.41 1.38 -7.58
CA GLU A 232 15.46 0.15 -8.37
C GLU A 232 14.76 -1.02 -7.65
N ARG A 233 14.78 -1.04 -6.31
CA ARG A 233 14.06 -2.04 -5.49
C ARG A 233 12.55 -1.95 -5.73
N GLY A 234 12.02 -0.73 -5.76
CA GLY A 234 10.62 -0.47 -6.06
C GLY A 234 10.26 -0.84 -7.51
N GLU A 235 11.11 -0.46 -8.48
CA GLU A 235 10.91 -0.80 -9.90
C GLU A 235 10.90 -2.31 -10.11
N GLN A 236 11.85 -3.04 -9.55
CA GLN A 236 11.87 -4.51 -9.61
C GLN A 236 10.60 -5.10 -9.01
N ALA A 237 10.18 -4.58 -7.85
CA ALA A 237 8.95 -5.04 -7.18
C ALA A 237 7.73 -4.84 -8.07
N MET A 238 7.61 -3.69 -8.73
CA MET A 238 6.50 -3.40 -9.63
C MET A 238 6.50 -4.28 -10.88
N VAL A 239 7.69 -4.57 -11.45
CA VAL A 239 7.82 -5.49 -12.59
C VAL A 239 7.35 -6.89 -12.21
N TRP A 240 7.78 -7.42 -11.06
CA TRP A 240 7.35 -8.75 -10.61
C TRP A 240 5.86 -8.81 -10.26
N LYS A 241 5.35 -7.73 -9.66
CA LYS A 241 3.94 -7.63 -9.30
C LYS A 241 3.05 -7.70 -10.54
N GLY A 242 3.34 -6.89 -11.57
CA GLY A 242 2.40 -6.70 -12.66
C GLY A 242 1.03 -6.30 -12.11
N ASP A 243 0.00 -7.02 -12.52
CA ASP A 243 -1.39 -6.80 -12.06
C ASP A 243 -1.82 -7.74 -10.91
N ARG A 244 -0.89 -8.57 -10.43
CA ARG A 244 -1.19 -9.57 -9.38
C ARG A 244 -1.21 -8.95 -7.98
N PRO A 245 -2.01 -9.49 -7.05
CA PRO A 245 -1.92 -9.16 -5.64
C PRO A 245 -0.54 -9.50 -5.07
N ALA A 246 0.09 -8.55 -4.39
CA ALA A 246 1.43 -8.70 -3.84
C ALA A 246 1.57 -7.96 -2.50
N ILE A 247 2.57 -8.34 -1.72
CA ILE A 247 3.04 -7.58 -0.55
C ILE A 247 4.55 -7.39 -0.62
N PHE A 248 5.02 -6.30 -0.01
CA PHE A 248 6.45 -5.94 0.02
C PHE A 248 6.95 -5.83 1.46
N LEU A 249 8.04 -6.52 1.79
CA LEU A 249 8.67 -6.51 3.10
C LEU A 249 10.13 -6.10 2.97
N SER A 250 10.49 -4.90 3.42
CA SER A 250 11.88 -4.47 3.57
C SER A 250 12.39 -4.83 4.97
N ILE A 251 13.52 -5.52 5.06
CA ILE A 251 14.10 -6.05 6.30
C ILE A 251 15.35 -5.27 6.66
N HIS A 252 15.34 -4.63 7.83
CA HIS A 252 16.37 -3.75 8.34
C HIS A 252 16.77 -4.06 9.78
N VAL A 253 17.83 -3.42 10.26
CA VAL A 253 18.31 -3.50 11.65
C VAL A 253 18.64 -2.12 12.18
N ASN A 254 17.78 -1.61 13.03
CA ASN A 254 17.84 -0.27 13.58
C ASN A 254 19.15 0.02 14.37
N ALA A 255 19.39 1.30 14.60
CA ALA A 255 20.46 1.75 15.46
C ALA A 255 20.09 2.98 16.30
N ALA A 256 20.65 3.01 17.51
CA ALA A 256 20.64 4.15 18.40
C ALA A 256 22.03 4.38 18.99
N PRO A 257 23.01 4.89 18.19
CA PRO A 257 24.41 4.98 18.63
C PRO A 257 24.63 5.77 19.92
N ASN A 258 23.83 6.82 20.14
CA ASN A 258 23.86 7.66 21.33
C ASN A 258 23.12 7.05 22.55
N SER A 259 22.48 5.90 22.37
CA SER A 259 21.71 5.22 23.41
C SER A 259 21.83 3.69 23.25
N PRO A 260 22.99 3.10 23.54
CA PRO A 260 23.25 1.67 23.30
C PRO A 260 22.40 0.70 24.12
N SER A 261 21.66 1.21 25.10
CA SER A 261 20.68 0.42 25.88
C SER A 261 19.34 0.23 25.15
N VAL A 262 19.09 0.99 24.09
CA VAL A 262 17.86 0.84 23.28
C VAL A 262 17.90 -0.50 22.57
N ARG A 263 16.78 -1.22 22.63
CA ARG A 263 16.60 -2.55 22.08
C ARG A 263 15.15 -2.80 21.69
N GLY A 264 14.87 -3.91 21.04
CA GLY A 264 13.53 -4.33 20.64
C GLY A 264 13.33 -4.23 19.13
N PHE A 265 12.12 -4.36 18.68
CA PHE A 265 11.75 -4.40 17.28
C PHE A 265 10.60 -3.45 16.97
N GLU A 266 10.56 -2.96 15.75
CA GLU A 266 9.59 -1.97 15.25
C GLU A 266 9.19 -2.35 13.83
N THR A 267 7.94 -2.07 13.44
CA THR A 267 7.51 -2.22 12.05
C THR A 267 6.91 -0.92 11.56
N TYR A 268 7.36 -0.47 10.40
CA TYR A 268 6.97 0.80 9.81
C TYR A 268 6.13 0.59 8.56
N PHE A 269 5.15 1.45 8.37
CA PHE A 269 4.46 1.63 7.10
C PHE A 269 4.61 3.08 6.60
N LEU A 270 4.33 3.32 5.32
CA LEU A 270 4.48 4.64 4.72
C LEU A 270 3.45 5.62 5.25
N SER A 271 3.90 6.71 5.85
CA SER A 271 3.13 7.92 6.19
C SER A 271 4.07 9.00 6.74
N GLU A 272 3.54 10.16 7.09
CA GLU A 272 4.30 11.17 7.81
C GLU A 272 4.76 10.67 9.19
N ALA A 273 6.01 10.97 9.54
CA ALA A 273 6.55 10.61 10.85
C ALA A 273 5.90 11.42 11.98
N ARG A 274 5.43 10.75 13.02
CA ARG A 274 4.73 11.37 14.17
C ARG A 274 5.65 12.00 15.20
N ASN A 275 6.91 11.58 15.24
CA ASN A 275 7.86 12.00 16.27
C ASN A 275 9.31 11.96 15.74
N GLU A 276 10.23 12.53 16.53
CA GLU A 276 11.64 12.65 16.16
C GLU A 276 12.38 11.29 16.02
N HIS A 277 11.90 10.25 16.70
CA HIS A 277 12.46 8.91 16.51
C HIS A 277 12.16 8.37 15.11
N GLU A 278 10.90 8.45 14.70
CA GLU A 278 10.44 8.01 13.37
C GLU A 278 11.12 8.80 12.25
N LYS A 279 11.23 10.14 12.39
CA LYS A 279 11.97 11.00 11.44
C LYS A 279 13.43 10.58 11.31
N ARG A 280 14.09 10.29 12.43
CA ARG A 280 15.49 9.89 12.44
C ARG A 280 15.70 8.54 11.76
N VAL A 281 14.86 7.55 12.03
CA VAL A 281 14.96 6.24 11.38
C VAL A 281 14.75 6.40 9.87
N ALA A 282 13.70 7.09 9.44
CA ALA A 282 13.48 7.35 8.01
C ALA A 282 14.65 8.11 7.36
N ALA A 283 15.23 9.09 8.03
CA ALA A 283 16.39 9.82 7.52
C ALA A 283 17.62 8.94 7.37
N ASN A 284 17.84 7.97 8.28
CA ASN A 284 18.96 7.02 8.19
C ASN A 284 18.78 6.08 6.99
N GLU A 285 17.55 5.53 6.84
CA GLU A 285 17.25 4.57 5.77
C GLU A 285 17.20 5.22 4.38
N ASN A 286 16.87 6.50 4.32
CA ASN A 286 16.90 7.30 3.08
C ASN A 286 18.28 7.89 2.77
N ALA A 287 19.28 7.76 3.67
CA ALA A 287 20.60 8.34 3.47
C ALA A 287 21.30 7.89 2.17
N PRO A 288 21.17 6.66 1.68
CA PRO A 288 21.74 6.24 0.41
C PRO A 288 21.28 7.06 -0.79
N LEU A 289 20.09 7.68 -0.76
CA LEU A 289 19.63 8.55 -1.86
C LEU A 289 20.60 9.70 -2.15
N ARG A 290 21.21 10.28 -1.10
CA ARG A 290 22.15 11.41 -1.22
C ARG A 290 23.47 11.03 -1.88
N LEU A 291 23.80 9.75 -1.94
CA LEU A 291 25.05 9.25 -2.56
C LEU A 291 24.94 9.21 -4.09
N TYR A 292 23.72 9.28 -4.63
CA TYR A 292 23.42 9.08 -6.05
C TYR A 292 22.71 10.25 -6.74
N SER A 293 22.02 11.11 -6.00
CA SER A 293 21.56 12.40 -6.53
C SER A 293 22.80 13.29 -6.63
N GLY A 294 23.35 13.43 -7.84
CA GLY A 294 24.31 14.50 -8.13
C GLY A 294 23.64 15.84 -7.74
N GLU A 295 24.46 16.80 -7.27
CA GLU A 295 23.99 18.11 -6.76
C GLU A 295 23.24 18.98 -7.80
N ASP A 296 22.89 18.45 -8.98
CA ASP A 296 22.38 19.22 -10.13
C ASP A 296 20.90 18.90 -10.52
N ASP A 297 20.16 18.05 -9.80
CA ASP A 297 18.73 17.86 -10.09
C ASP A 297 17.87 18.86 -9.32
N ASP A 298 17.81 20.09 -9.88
CA ASP A 298 16.86 21.16 -9.53
C ASP A 298 15.40 20.86 -10.02
N GLU A 299 15.06 19.64 -10.38
CA GLU A 299 13.68 19.23 -10.62
C GLU A 299 13.01 19.00 -9.25
N ASN A 300 11.99 19.79 -8.99
CA ASN A 300 11.26 19.98 -7.74
C ASN A 300 10.96 18.63 -7.04
N PRO A 301 11.81 18.12 -6.11
CA PRO A 301 11.66 16.81 -5.51
C PRO A 301 10.39 16.69 -4.67
N ASP A 302 9.78 17.83 -4.27
CA ASP A 302 8.58 17.84 -3.46
C ASP A 302 7.34 17.40 -4.24
N LEU A 303 7.24 17.74 -5.54
CA LEU A 303 6.05 17.42 -6.34
C LEU A 303 5.99 15.93 -6.71
N ASP A 304 7.12 15.36 -7.09
CA ASP A 304 7.21 13.93 -7.44
C ASP A 304 7.00 13.05 -6.20
N PHE A 305 7.49 13.51 -5.05
CA PHE A 305 7.25 12.89 -3.75
C PHE A 305 5.76 12.95 -3.36
N ILE A 306 5.10 14.09 -3.52
CA ILE A 306 3.67 14.27 -3.22
C ILE A 306 2.80 13.37 -4.11
N LEU A 307 3.10 13.28 -5.40
CA LEU A 307 2.37 12.39 -6.32
C LEU A 307 2.54 10.91 -5.97
N ARG A 308 3.76 10.53 -5.55
CA ARG A 308 4.05 9.15 -5.12
C ARG A 308 3.41 8.85 -3.78
N GLU A 309 3.39 9.81 -2.85
CA GLU A 309 2.72 9.67 -1.56
C GLU A 309 1.21 9.53 -1.74
N LEU A 310 0.58 10.31 -2.63
CA LEU A 310 -0.83 10.19 -2.96
C LEU A 310 -1.21 8.79 -3.49
N ARG A 311 -0.35 8.19 -4.33
CA ARG A 311 -0.56 6.82 -4.83
C ARG A 311 -0.46 5.76 -3.72
N ASN A 312 0.31 6.03 -2.68
CA ASN A 312 0.52 5.10 -1.56
C ASN A 312 -0.48 5.27 -0.41
N LEU A 313 -1.20 6.39 -0.33
CA LEU A 313 -2.23 6.59 0.69
C LEU A 313 -3.26 5.45 0.67
N ASP A 314 -3.57 4.97 -0.50
CA ASP A 314 -4.54 3.88 -0.70
C ASP A 314 -4.04 2.52 -0.14
N HIS A 315 -2.71 2.28 -0.13
CA HIS A 315 -2.12 1.06 0.46
C HIS A 315 -1.87 1.17 1.97
N GLN A 316 -2.03 2.37 2.55
CA GLN A 316 -1.63 2.67 3.93
C GLN A 316 -2.36 1.79 4.95
N HIS A 317 -3.67 1.59 4.78
CA HIS A 317 -4.47 0.76 5.68
C HIS A 317 -4.00 -0.71 5.69
N TRP A 318 -3.78 -1.27 4.50
CA TRP A 318 -3.28 -2.65 4.37
C TRP A 318 -1.85 -2.79 4.83
N SER A 319 -1.01 -1.79 4.59
CA SER A 319 0.35 -1.71 5.11
C SER A 319 0.36 -1.67 6.64
N ALA A 320 -0.53 -0.88 7.25
CA ALA A 320 -0.70 -0.85 8.71
C ALA A 320 -1.16 -2.21 9.25
N SER A 321 -2.13 -2.87 8.61
CA SER A 321 -2.60 -4.20 9.00
C SER A 321 -1.52 -5.27 8.86
N LEU A 322 -0.72 -5.20 7.78
CA LEU A 322 0.44 -6.07 7.60
C LEU A 322 1.50 -5.83 8.69
N ALA A 323 1.80 -4.55 8.98
CA ALA A 323 2.72 -4.16 10.04
C ALA A 323 2.27 -4.68 11.42
N GLU A 324 1.00 -4.56 11.76
CA GLU A 324 0.45 -5.09 13.01
C GLU A 324 0.58 -6.62 13.10
N THR A 325 0.32 -7.31 11.98
CA THR A 325 0.43 -8.77 11.92
C THR A 325 1.87 -9.22 12.11
N ILE A 326 2.83 -8.54 11.45
CA ILE A 326 4.27 -8.79 11.60
C ILE A 326 4.71 -8.51 13.04
N GLN A 327 4.35 -7.34 13.59
CA GLN A 327 4.69 -6.96 14.95
C GLN A 327 4.20 -7.98 15.96
N GLY A 328 2.97 -8.50 15.77
CA GLY A 328 2.38 -9.55 16.60
C GLY A 328 3.16 -10.87 16.56
N GLN A 329 3.64 -11.30 15.41
CA GLN A 329 4.41 -12.54 15.26
C GLN A 329 5.84 -12.40 15.78
N LEU A 330 6.51 -11.27 15.54
CA LEU A 330 7.85 -11.01 16.07
C LEU A 330 7.88 -11.06 17.60
N ARG A 331 6.80 -10.66 18.28
CA ARG A 331 6.65 -10.75 19.75
C ARG A 331 6.81 -12.18 20.28
N THR A 332 6.55 -13.18 19.48
CA THR A 332 6.63 -14.60 19.89
C THR A 332 8.07 -15.13 19.93
N VAL A 333 9.00 -14.46 19.25
CA VAL A 333 10.39 -14.94 19.07
C VAL A 333 11.45 -13.96 19.56
N HIS A 334 11.14 -12.66 19.60
CA HIS A 334 12.10 -11.63 19.96
C HIS A 334 12.14 -11.42 21.48
N SER A 335 13.35 -11.43 22.05
CA SER A 335 13.59 -11.27 23.49
C SER A 335 13.46 -9.81 23.97
N GLY A 336 13.64 -8.85 23.06
CA GLY A 336 13.55 -7.43 23.33
C GLY A 336 12.11 -6.91 23.37
N PRO A 337 11.92 -5.67 23.85
CA PRO A 337 10.59 -5.07 23.93
C PRO A 337 9.98 -4.87 22.56
N ASP A 338 8.68 -5.14 22.47
CA ASP A 338 7.85 -4.69 21.36
C ASP A 338 7.69 -3.17 21.42
N ARG A 339 8.20 -2.49 20.39
CA ARG A 339 8.17 -1.02 20.30
C ARG A 339 7.02 -0.51 19.42
N GLY A 340 6.20 -1.42 18.92
CA GLY A 340 4.96 -1.16 18.20
C GLY A 340 5.13 -0.85 16.73
N VAL A 341 3.97 -0.71 16.10
CA VAL A 341 3.86 -0.24 14.72
C VAL A 341 4.04 1.27 14.68
N LYS A 342 4.78 1.73 13.70
CA LYS A 342 5.18 3.12 13.48
C LYS A 342 4.97 3.52 12.03
N GLN A 343 5.25 4.78 11.72
CA GLN A 343 5.13 5.28 10.35
C GLN A 343 6.27 6.25 10.02
N GLY A 344 6.58 6.36 8.74
CA GLY A 344 7.59 7.30 8.27
C GLY A 344 7.72 7.32 6.74
N PRO A 345 8.32 8.39 6.19
CA PRO A 345 8.52 8.58 4.75
C PRO A 345 9.75 7.80 4.24
N PHE A 346 9.64 6.48 4.19
CA PHE A 346 10.73 5.62 3.72
C PHE A 346 10.71 5.48 2.20
N ALA A 347 11.76 5.91 1.53
CA ALA A 347 11.86 5.91 0.08
C ALA A 347 11.66 4.52 -0.54
N VAL A 348 12.17 3.47 0.11
CA VAL A 348 12.08 2.09 -0.40
C VAL A 348 10.65 1.57 -0.51
N ILE A 349 9.74 2.02 0.35
CA ILE A 349 8.32 1.63 0.32
C ILE A 349 7.42 2.70 -0.32
N THR A 350 7.97 3.84 -0.73
CA THR A 350 7.22 4.91 -1.39
C THR A 350 6.86 4.58 -2.84
N ASN A 351 7.66 3.76 -3.51
CA ASN A 351 7.50 3.47 -4.94
C ASN A 351 6.85 2.11 -5.24
N VAL A 352 6.32 1.45 -4.22
CA VAL A 352 5.68 0.13 -4.39
C VAL A 352 4.17 0.27 -4.23
N LEU A 353 3.42 0.03 -5.29
CA LEU A 353 1.96 0.13 -5.32
C LEU A 353 1.34 -1.18 -4.83
N MET A 354 1.60 -1.52 -3.57
CA MET A 354 1.10 -2.70 -2.86
C MET A 354 1.24 -2.50 -1.34
N PRO A 355 0.59 -3.28 -0.49
CA PRO A 355 0.84 -3.25 0.95
C PRO A 355 2.33 -3.45 1.23
N ALA A 356 2.97 -2.47 1.87
CA ALA A 356 4.42 -2.42 2.03
C ALA A 356 4.81 -2.00 3.45
N VAL A 357 5.83 -2.66 3.98
CA VAL A 357 6.36 -2.40 5.32
C VAL A 357 7.88 -2.43 5.34
N LEU A 358 8.46 -1.68 6.29
CA LEU A 358 9.87 -1.79 6.68
C LEU A 358 9.93 -2.35 8.10
N VAL A 359 10.66 -3.43 8.28
CA VAL A 359 10.74 -4.18 9.53
C VAL A 359 12.12 -4.03 10.16
N GLU A 360 12.19 -3.36 11.28
CA GLU A 360 13.38 -3.22 12.12
C GLU A 360 13.43 -4.38 13.12
N ILE A 361 14.19 -5.42 12.78
CA ILE A 361 14.21 -6.69 13.53
C ILE A 361 15.03 -6.68 14.81
N GLY A 362 15.59 -5.54 15.19
CA GLY A 362 16.42 -5.36 16.38
C GLY A 362 17.29 -4.11 16.28
N PHE A 363 18.11 -3.84 17.29
CA PHE A 363 19.05 -2.73 17.31
C PHE A 363 20.49 -3.24 17.30
N VAL A 364 21.19 -3.08 16.17
CA VAL A 364 22.61 -3.52 16.06
C VAL A 364 23.55 -2.71 16.97
N SER A 365 23.15 -1.50 17.36
CA SER A 365 23.88 -0.70 18.36
C SER A 365 23.82 -1.28 19.78
N ASN A 366 22.84 -2.15 20.07
CA ASN A 366 22.75 -2.86 21.33
C ASN A 366 23.58 -4.15 21.26
N ARG A 367 24.58 -4.25 22.12
CA ARG A 367 25.56 -5.35 22.07
C ARG A 367 24.96 -6.73 22.35
N GLU A 368 23.89 -6.80 23.12
CA GLU A 368 23.19 -8.05 23.40
C GLU A 368 22.38 -8.49 22.17
N GLU A 369 21.60 -7.59 21.57
CA GLU A 369 20.83 -7.88 20.35
C GLU A 369 21.74 -8.14 19.15
N GLU A 370 22.86 -7.40 18.98
CA GLU A 370 23.86 -7.67 17.97
C GLU A 370 24.37 -9.12 18.01
N ARG A 371 24.65 -9.64 19.23
CA ARG A 371 25.05 -11.05 19.41
C ARG A 371 23.90 -12.01 19.11
N GLU A 372 22.69 -11.67 19.54
CA GLU A 372 21.51 -12.50 19.36
C GLU A 372 21.16 -12.61 17.87
N MET A 373 21.09 -11.49 17.15
CA MET A 373 20.85 -11.44 15.70
C MET A 373 21.94 -12.12 14.87
N SER A 374 23.14 -12.31 15.42
CA SER A 374 24.22 -13.07 14.77
C SER A 374 24.05 -14.58 14.90
N ARG A 375 23.10 -15.06 15.72
CA ARG A 375 22.90 -16.50 15.96
C ARG A 375 21.93 -17.07 14.93
N SER A 376 22.36 -18.12 14.23
CA SER A 376 21.54 -18.77 13.20
C SER A 376 20.14 -19.18 13.71
N GLU A 377 20.04 -19.63 14.98
CA GLU A 377 18.77 -20.07 15.54
C GLU A 377 17.81 -18.92 15.72
N PHE A 378 18.29 -17.73 16.10
CA PHE A 378 17.48 -16.53 16.21
C PHE A 378 17.02 -16.03 14.83
N GLN A 379 17.93 -16.02 13.82
CA GLN A 379 17.60 -15.67 12.44
C GLN A 379 16.53 -16.59 11.85
N LYS A 380 16.62 -17.91 12.10
CA LYS A 380 15.56 -18.87 11.72
C LYS A 380 14.24 -18.60 12.43
N GLY A 381 14.31 -18.23 13.72
CA GLY A 381 13.13 -17.83 14.49
C GLY A 381 12.43 -16.63 13.89
N LEU A 382 13.18 -15.58 13.56
CA LEU A 382 12.68 -14.38 12.90
C LEU A 382 12.09 -14.71 11.52
N GLY A 383 12.79 -15.50 10.69
CA GLY A 383 12.30 -15.91 9.38
C GLY A 383 10.96 -16.65 9.47
N ARG A 384 10.81 -17.57 10.44
CA ARG A 384 9.54 -18.27 10.69
C ARG A 384 8.43 -17.31 11.13
N ALA A 385 8.71 -16.42 12.08
CA ALA A 385 7.72 -15.45 12.56
C ALA A 385 7.23 -14.53 11.44
N LEU A 386 8.14 -14.06 10.58
CA LEU A 386 7.78 -13.26 9.41
C LEU A 386 6.94 -14.06 8.40
N ALA A 387 7.30 -15.34 8.15
CA ALA A 387 6.51 -16.21 7.29
C ALA A 387 5.10 -16.47 7.85
N ASP A 388 4.98 -16.69 9.16
CA ASP A 388 3.69 -16.88 9.82
C ASP A 388 2.85 -15.59 9.79
N ALA A 389 3.49 -14.41 9.83
CA ALA A 389 2.81 -13.14 9.64
C ALA A 389 2.24 -13.01 8.20
N VAL A 390 3.05 -13.35 7.19
CA VAL A 390 2.62 -13.36 5.78
C VAL A 390 1.42 -14.29 5.57
N ARG A 391 1.49 -15.54 6.06
CA ARG A 391 0.40 -16.49 5.99
C ARG A 391 -0.86 -15.96 6.67
N SER A 392 -0.72 -15.43 7.89
CA SER A 392 -1.83 -14.88 8.66
C SER A 392 -2.46 -13.65 7.99
N PHE A 393 -1.66 -12.83 7.31
CA PHE A 393 -2.15 -11.70 6.54
C PHE A 393 -2.98 -12.19 5.35
N TYR A 394 -2.44 -13.09 4.54
CA TYR A 394 -3.16 -13.64 3.39
C TYR A 394 -4.37 -14.51 3.75
N ASP A 395 -4.36 -15.19 4.90
CA ASP A 395 -5.53 -15.94 5.38
C ASP A 395 -6.69 -15.01 5.79
N ARG A 396 -6.35 -13.84 6.32
CA ARG A 396 -7.33 -12.82 6.67
C ARG A 396 -7.84 -12.05 5.45
N TYR A 397 -6.95 -11.85 4.48
CA TYR A 397 -7.18 -11.08 3.26
C TYR A 397 -6.83 -11.94 2.02
N PRO A 398 -7.59 -13.01 1.76
CA PRO A 398 -7.29 -13.91 0.65
C PRO A 398 -7.55 -13.22 -0.68
N PRO A 399 -6.57 -13.19 -1.60
CA PRO A 399 -6.82 -12.75 -2.97
C PRO A 399 -7.91 -13.63 -3.59
N GLY A 400 -8.94 -13.03 -4.18
CA GLY A 400 -9.95 -13.72 -4.99
C GLY A 400 -10.96 -14.60 -4.26
N ARG A 401 -11.06 -14.60 -2.93
CA ARG A 401 -12.15 -15.27 -2.22
C ARG A 401 -13.22 -14.26 -1.82
N GLU A 402 -14.40 -14.41 -2.44
CA GLU A 402 -15.65 -13.84 -1.90
C GLU A 402 -15.81 -14.30 -0.45
N THR A 403 -16.02 -13.37 0.47
CA THR A 403 -16.59 -13.68 1.78
C THR A 403 -18.06 -14.06 1.58
N VAL A 404 -18.31 -15.24 1.05
CA VAL A 404 -19.67 -15.82 1.06
C VAL A 404 -20.05 -15.95 2.53
N GLY A 405 -20.87 -15.02 2.98
CA GLY A 405 -21.51 -15.06 4.28
C GLY A 405 -22.19 -16.39 4.43
N LYS A 406 -21.59 -17.32 5.18
CA LYS A 406 -22.31 -18.51 5.65
C LYS A 406 -23.44 -18.02 6.54
N SER A 407 -24.61 -17.81 5.94
CA SER A 407 -25.88 -17.80 6.65
C SER A 407 -25.94 -19.07 7.48
N ARG A 408 -25.74 -18.95 8.77
CA ARG A 408 -26.08 -20.02 9.73
C ARG A 408 -27.59 -20.10 9.76
N ASN A 409 -28.16 -20.96 8.93
CA ASN A 409 -29.48 -21.51 9.21
C ASN A 409 -29.33 -22.46 10.39
N ASN A 410 -29.90 -22.06 11.50
CA ASN A 410 -30.48 -22.90 12.55
C ASN A 410 -31.90 -22.43 12.80
#